data_a59626cff425b3ccb3cad48194799a84
#
_entry.id   a59626cff425b3ccb3cad48194799a84
#
_cell.length_a   1.000
_cell.length_b   1.000
_cell.length_c   1.000
_cell.angle_alpha   90.00
_cell.angle_beta   90.00
_cell.angle_gamma   90.00
#
_symmetry.space_group_name_H-M   'P 1'
#
loop_
_entity.id
_entity.type
_entity.pdbx_description
1 polymer ?
#
loop_
_entity_poly.entity_id
_entity_poly.type
_entity_poly.pdbx_seq_one_letter_code
_entity_poly.pdbx_strand_id
1 'polypeptide(L)'
;CKIGLTATPKRYFDETGTNALFKYFGEPLPIDPPVDLEFAIENNFLCEYNYYPYIVYLTDEETQEYHDLTLKISKLSNFIDIDDPQLQRLFEKRVGILNDAENKIETLNQILIEKGTLTKSLFFCSPNQINNISSMLIEEHNYHLKKITYKENAKEKKRIIQEFGDEIIDALCAISVIDEGLDVPATENGFFLASTGNKKQFIQRRGRVLRKSDGKDHANIYDFIVIPNGNFDQNTNIVKKALEREIIRFKEFCDLATNQLEAKEV
;
A
#
# COMPACT_ATOMS: atom_id res chain seq x y z
N CYS A 1 27.36 -18.41 12.70
CA CYS A 1 26.76 -18.17 11.40
C CYS A 1 25.55 -17.25 11.58
N LYS A 2 25.41 -16.20 10.76
CA LYS A 2 24.29 -15.28 10.75
C LYS A 2 23.61 -15.42 9.41
N ILE A 3 22.29 -15.62 9.39
CA ILE A 3 21.51 -15.74 8.17
C ILE A 3 20.46 -14.63 8.19
N GLY A 4 20.41 -13.83 7.12
CA GLY A 4 19.36 -12.83 6.88
C GLY A 4 18.48 -13.30 5.71
N LEU A 5 17.17 -13.34 5.91
CA LEU A 5 16.21 -13.63 4.85
C LEU A 5 15.40 -12.37 4.55
N THR A 6 15.42 -11.93 3.30
CA THR A 6 14.66 -10.75 2.86
C THR A 6 14.39 -10.82 1.36
N ALA A 7 13.19 -10.42 0.95
CA ALA A 7 12.86 -10.23 -0.46
C ALA A 7 13.44 -8.91 -1.04
N THR A 8 13.87 -7.99 -0.17
CA THR A 8 14.37 -6.66 -0.55
C THR A 8 15.68 -6.38 0.17
N PRO A 9 16.81 -6.97 -0.26
CA PRO A 9 18.10 -6.82 0.41
C PRO A 9 18.67 -5.41 0.31
N LYS A 10 18.31 -4.66 -0.73
CA LYS A 10 18.68 -3.25 -0.89
C LYS A 10 17.62 -2.33 -0.29
N ARG A 11 18.06 -1.36 0.51
CA ARG A 11 17.20 -0.30 1.03
C ARG A 11 17.14 0.83 0.02
N TYR A 12 15.94 1.13 -0.49
CA TYR A 12 15.77 2.21 -1.45
C TYR A 12 16.06 3.56 -0.80
N PHE A 13 16.84 4.39 -1.47
CA PHE A 13 17.29 5.73 -1.01
C PHE A 13 18.10 5.72 0.29
N ASP A 14 18.60 4.56 0.73
CA ASP A 14 19.45 4.39 1.91
C ASP A 14 20.63 3.46 1.57
N GLU A 15 21.59 4.01 0.88
CA GLU A 15 22.82 3.27 0.49
C GLU A 15 23.67 2.93 1.71
N THR A 16 23.73 3.84 2.68
CA THR A 16 24.48 3.63 3.92
C THR A 16 23.91 2.46 4.72
N GLY A 17 22.60 2.39 4.89
CA GLY A 17 21.93 1.27 5.55
C GLY A 17 22.05 -0.04 4.77
N THR A 18 22.00 0.02 3.43
CA THR A 18 22.27 -1.15 2.59
C THR A 18 23.67 -1.70 2.81
N ASN A 19 24.69 -0.83 2.79
CA ASN A 19 26.09 -1.21 3.02
C ASN A 19 26.31 -1.75 4.43
N ALA A 20 25.63 -1.21 5.45
CA ALA A 20 25.68 -1.73 6.81
C ALA A 20 25.10 -3.15 6.91
N LEU A 21 23.99 -3.43 6.22
CA LEU A 21 23.40 -4.78 6.15
C LEU A 21 24.36 -5.77 5.47
N PHE A 22 24.94 -5.39 4.33
CA PHE A 22 25.87 -6.24 3.60
C PHE A 22 27.17 -6.48 4.38
N LYS A 23 27.67 -5.48 5.09
CA LYS A 23 28.80 -5.64 6.00
C LYS A 23 28.50 -6.60 7.14
N TYR A 24 27.25 -6.64 7.63
CA TYR A 24 26.85 -7.48 8.76
C TYR A 24 26.52 -8.93 8.35
N PHE A 25 25.80 -9.13 7.24
CA PHE A 25 25.32 -10.44 6.79
C PHE A 25 26.14 -11.02 5.62
N GLY A 26 26.94 -10.20 4.91
CA GLY A 26 27.55 -10.50 3.63
C GLY A 26 26.68 -10.02 2.47
N GLU A 27 27.23 -10.06 1.27
CA GLU A 27 26.47 -9.79 0.04
C GLU A 27 25.33 -10.80 -0.10
N PRO A 28 24.17 -10.37 -0.65
CA PRO A 28 23.09 -11.31 -0.93
C PRO A 28 23.55 -12.44 -1.85
N LEU A 29 23.25 -13.66 -1.48
CA LEU A 29 23.50 -14.80 -2.36
C LEU A 29 22.56 -14.69 -3.56
N PRO A 30 23.09 -14.77 -4.79
CA PRO A 30 22.25 -14.83 -5.97
C PRO A 30 21.42 -16.12 -5.94
N ILE A 31 20.12 -15.98 -6.14
CA ILE A 31 19.21 -17.10 -6.40
C ILE A 31 19.00 -17.13 -7.90
N ASP A 32 19.30 -18.25 -8.54
CA ASP A 32 19.15 -18.43 -9.98
C ASP A 32 18.26 -19.64 -10.25
N PRO A 33 17.10 -19.47 -10.91
CA PRO A 33 16.50 -18.20 -11.34
C PRO A 33 16.06 -17.32 -10.15
N PRO A 34 15.99 -15.98 -10.33
CA PRO A 34 15.51 -15.09 -9.29
C PRO A 34 14.06 -15.41 -8.95
N VAL A 35 13.75 -15.53 -7.65
CA VAL A 35 12.38 -15.74 -7.16
C VAL A 35 11.72 -14.36 -6.99
N ASP A 36 11.32 -13.78 -8.09
CA ASP A 36 10.56 -12.53 -8.13
C ASP A 36 9.05 -12.79 -8.26
N LEU A 37 8.29 -11.74 -8.50
CA LEU A 37 6.82 -11.84 -8.63
C LEU A 37 6.43 -12.61 -9.89
N GLU A 38 7.10 -12.38 -11.01
CA GLU A 38 6.85 -13.04 -12.28
C GLU A 38 7.06 -14.54 -12.14
N PHE A 39 8.21 -14.95 -11.61
CA PHE A 39 8.50 -16.35 -11.30
C PHE A 39 7.43 -16.97 -10.37
N ALA A 40 6.99 -16.22 -9.35
CA ALA A 40 6.01 -16.74 -8.39
C ALA A 40 4.62 -16.94 -9.01
N ILE A 41 4.21 -16.09 -9.96
CA ILE A 41 2.96 -16.24 -10.72
C ILE A 41 3.08 -17.38 -11.72
N GLU A 42 4.11 -17.40 -12.55
CA GLU A 42 4.34 -18.44 -13.57
C GLU A 42 4.42 -19.85 -12.97
N ASN A 43 5.02 -19.97 -11.78
CA ASN A 43 5.12 -21.25 -11.07
C ASN A 43 3.95 -21.52 -10.12
N ASN A 44 2.88 -20.77 -10.23
CA ASN A 44 1.65 -20.98 -9.44
C ASN A 44 1.81 -20.85 -7.91
N PHE A 45 2.83 -20.15 -7.41
CA PHE A 45 2.94 -19.81 -5.98
C PHE A 45 2.05 -18.63 -5.60
N LEU A 46 1.77 -17.75 -6.57
CA LEU A 46 0.83 -16.64 -6.46
C LEU A 46 -0.20 -16.73 -7.59
N CYS A 47 -1.35 -16.09 -7.39
CA CYS A 47 -2.37 -15.99 -8.43
C CYS A 47 -2.10 -14.81 -9.37
N GLU A 48 -2.67 -14.87 -10.58
CA GLU A 48 -2.75 -13.74 -11.49
C GLU A 48 -3.61 -12.62 -10.89
N TYR A 49 -3.50 -11.41 -11.42
CA TYR A 49 -4.28 -10.28 -10.91
C TYR A 49 -4.58 -9.22 -11.97
N ASN A 50 -5.71 -8.53 -11.77
CA ASN A 50 -6.01 -7.27 -12.42
C ASN A 50 -5.55 -6.11 -11.52
N TYR A 51 -5.08 -5.04 -12.14
CA TYR A 51 -4.67 -3.83 -11.46
C TYR A 51 -5.53 -2.65 -11.91
N TYR A 52 -6.17 -1.99 -10.96
CA TYR A 52 -7.05 -0.85 -11.15
C TYR A 52 -6.49 0.36 -10.41
N PRO A 53 -5.65 1.19 -11.07
CA PRO A 53 -5.17 2.44 -10.49
C PRO A 53 -6.27 3.51 -10.52
N TYR A 54 -6.39 4.26 -9.43
CA TYR A 54 -7.29 5.41 -9.33
C TYR A 54 -6.48 6.63 -8.90
N ILE A 55 -6.48 7.66 -9.75
CA ILE A 55 -5.83 8.93 -9.43
C ILE A 55 -6.74 9.72 -8.50
N VAL A 56 -6.22 10.07 -7.34
CA VAL A 56 -6.91 10.87 -6.32
C VAL A 56 -6.15 12.17 -6.13
N TYR A 57 -6.80 13.29 -6.36
CA TYR A 57 -6.22 14.60 -6.12
C TYR A 57 -6.43 15.01 -4.66
N LEU A 58 -5.38 15.58 -4.05
CA LEU A 58 -5.52 16.29 -2.78
C LEU A 58 -6.48 17.48 -2.94
N THR A 59 -7.16 17.85 -1.86
CA THR A 59 -7.87 19.15 -1.82
C THR A 59 -6.88 20.31 -1.92
N ASP A 60 -7.35 21.52 -2.12
CA ASP A 60 -6.50 22.71 -2.19
C ASP A 60 -5.77 22.93 -0.86
N GLU A 61 -6.45 22.72 0.27
CA GLU A 61 -5.90 22.84 1.61
C GLU A 61 -4.83 21.77 1.87
N GLU A 62 -5.12 20.52 1.55
CA GLU A 62 -4.17 19.40 1.68
C GLU A 62 -2.94 19.61 0.78
N THR A 63 -3.14 20.11 -0.43
CA THR A 63 -2.05 20.43 -1.38
C THR A 63 -1.16 21.53 -0.83
N GLN A 64 -1.74 22.59 -0.24
CA GLN A 64 -0.98 23.67 0.39
C GLN A 64 -0.17 23.15 1.58
N GLU A 65 -0.78 22.35 2.46
CA GLU A 65 -0.07 21.77 3.61
C GLU A 65 1.07 20.83 3.16
N TYR A 66 0.82 19.98 2.17
CA TYR A 66 1.85 19.11 1.58
C TYR A 66 3.02 19.90 1.03
N HIS A 67 2.74 21.00 0.34
CA HIS A 67 3.73 21.92 -0.20
C HIS A 67 4.57 22.58 0.91
N ASP A 68 3.92 23.15 1.92
CA ASP A 68 4.60 23.84 3.02
C ASP A 68 5.50 22.90 3.81
N LEU A 69 5.04 21.67 4.07
CA LEU A 69 5.86 20.63 4.68
C LEU A 69 7.06 20.26 3.80
N THR A 70 6.87 20.18 2.48
CA THR A 70 7.95 19.83 1.55
C THR A 70 9.03 20.92 1.51
N LEU A 71 8.64 22.20 1.51
CA LEU A 71 9.57 23.32 1.61
C LEU A 71 10.33 23.32 2.95
N LYS A 72 9.62 23.06 4.05
CA LYS A 72 10.22 22.97 5.37
C LYS A 72 11.23 21.84 5.48
N ILE A 73 10.89 20.66 4.95
CA ILE A 73 11.79 19.51 4.86
C ILE A 73 13.03 19.87 4.04
N SER A 74 12.85 20.45 2.86
CA SER A 74 13.96 20.84 1.98
C SER A 74 14.91 21.83 2.63
N LYS A 75 14.41 22.80 3.39
CA LYS A 75 15.24 23.75 4.13
C LYS A 75 16.01 23.07 5.25
N LEU A 76 15.35 22.23 6.07
CA LEU A 76 15.97 21.60 7.22
C LEU A 76 16.99 20.52 6.84
N SER A 77 16.77 19.78 5.77
CA SER A 77 17.69 18.74 5.30
C SER A 77 19.07 19.25 4.87
N ASN A 78 19.24 20.58 4.73
CA ASN A 78 20.54 21.21 4.49
C ASN A 78 21.34 21.42 5.79
N PHE A 79 20.72 21.30 6.95
CA PHE A 79 21.33 21.67 8.25
C PHE A 79 21.37 20.51 9.26
N ILE A 80 20.50 19.53 9.11
CA ILE A 80 20.38 18.37 10.02
C ILE A 80 20.37 17.07 9.24
N ASP A 81 20.83 16.02 9.88
CA ASP A 81 20.86 14.68 9.27
C ASP A 81 19.46 14.15 8.96
N ILE A 82 19.38 13.27 7.96
CA ILE A 82 18.12 12.66 7.53
C ILE A 82 17.47 11.86 8.66
N ASP A 83 18.25 11.30 9.58
CA ASP A 83 17.79 10.51 10.73
C ASP A 83 17.42 11.37 11.95
N ASP A 84 17.53 12.69 11.85
CA ASP A 84 17.12 13.59 12.93
C ASP A 84 15.62 13.44 13.23
N PRO A 85 15.23 13.24 14.50
CA PRO A 85 13.83 13.05 14.86
C PRO A 85 12.88 14.17 14.43
N GLN A 86 13.38 15.41 14.31
CA GLN A 86 12.60 16.55 13.84
C GLN A 86 12.27 16.38 12.35
N LEU A 87 13.25 15.98 11.55
CA LEU A 87 13.06 15.76 10.12
C LEU A 87 12.17 14.54 9.85
N GLN A 88 12.36 13.46 10.61
CA GLN A 88 11.52 12.26 10.52
C GLN A 88 10.04 12.56 10.79
N ARG A 89 9.73 13.35 11.83
CA ARG A 89 8.35 13.79 12.12
C ARG A 89 7.73 14.60 10.98
N LEU A 90 8.51 15.39 10.25
CA LEU A 90 8.00 16.14 9.10
C LEU A 90 7.73 15.21 7.91
N PHE A 91 8.59 14.21 7.68
CA PHE A 91 8.34 13.17 6.68
C PHE A 91 7.05 12.39 7.01
N GLU A 92 6.88 11.96 8.27
CA GLU A 92 5.68 11.25 8.71
C GLU A 92 4.41 12.09 8.51
N LYS A 93 4.43 13.38 8.88
CA LYS A 93 3.30 14.29 8.64
C LYS A 93 2.97 14.42 7.16
N ARG A 94 3.98 14.61 6.31
CA ARG A 94 3.77 14.73 4.87
C ARG A 94 3.20 13.44 4.24
N VAL A 95 3.68 12.28 4.68
CA VAL A 95 3.12 10.98 4.26
C VAL A 95 1.69 10.82 4.80
N GLY A 96 1.42 11.34 6.01
CA GLY A 96 0.09 11.35 6.61
C GLY A 96 -0.95 12.02 5.71
N ILE A 97 -0.65 13.18 5.11
CA ILE A 97 -1.56 13.87 4.18
C ILE A 97 -1.94 12.94 3.01
N LEU A 98 -0.96 12.28 2.39
CA LEU A 98 -1.24 11.35 1.30
C LEU A 98 -2.06 10.13 1.76
N ASN A 99 -1.78 9.61 2.95
CA ASN A 99 -2.51 8.46 3.49
C ASN A 99 -3.95 8.80 3.88
N ASP A 100 -4.18 10.02 4.34
CA ASP A 100 -5.46 10.51 4.86
C ASP A 100 -6.22 11.39 3.86
N ALA A 101 -5.80 11.44 2.59
CA ALA A 101 -6.42 12.28 1.56
C ALA A 101 -7.95 12.09 1.53
N GLU A 102 -8.68 13.18 1.66
CA GLU A 102 -10.14 13.20 1.86
C GLU A 102 -10.88 12.59 0.67
N ASN A 103 -10.46 12.94 -0.54
CA ASN A 103 -11.10 12.49 -1.77
C ASN A 103 -11.03 10.98 -2.03
N LYS A 104 -10.22 10.21 -1.25
CA LYS A 104 -10.21 8.74 -1.35
C LYS A 104 -11.52 8.10 -0.95
N ILE A 105 -12.21 8.66 0.04
CA ILE A 105 -13.46 8.10 0.53
C ILE A 105 -14.53 8.21 -0.56
N GLU A 106 -14.63 9.37 -1.20
CA GLU A 106 -15.54 9.57 -2.32
C GLU A 106 -15.19 8.69 -3.51
N THR A 107 -13.89 8.59 -3.86
CA THR A 107 -13.44 7.70 -4.94
C THR A 107 -13.78 6.24 -4.64
N LEU A 108 -13.57 5.78 -3.41
CA LEU A 108 -13.95 4.43 -2.99
C LEU A 108 -15.46 4.21 -3.08
N ASN A 109 -16.23 5.18 -2.62
CA ASN A 109 -17.70 5.13 -2.70
C ASN A 109 -18.18 4.97 -4.15
N GLN A 110 -17.64 5.75 -5.07
CA GLN A 110 -17.96 5.66 -6.50
C GLN A 110 -17.62 4.29 -7.09
N ILE A 111 -16.44 3.73 -6.77
CA ILE A 111 -16.04 2.39 -7.20
C ILE A 111 -17.05 1.33 -6.73
N LEU A 112 -17.50 1.41 -5.48
CA LEU A 112 -18.42 0.44 -4.91
C LEU A 112 -19.86 0.62 -5.42
N ILE A 113 -20.28 1.84 -5.76
CA ILE A 113 -21.54 2.08 -6.47
C ILE A 113 -21.53 1.42 -7.84
N GLU A 114 -20.43 1.56 -8.58
CA GLU A 114 -20.28 1.00 -9.93
C GLU A 114 -20.19 -0.53 -9.92
N LYS A 115 -19.35 -1.08 -9.05
CA LYS A 115 -19.03 -2.53 -9.03
C LYS A 115 -19.92 -3.36 -8.12
N GLY A 116 -20.69 -2.73 -7.23
CA GLY A 116 -21.44 -3.40 -6.17
C GLY A 116 -20.57 -3.88 -5.00
N THR A 117 -21.18 -4.62 -4.08
CA THR A 117 -20.48 -5.20 -2.93
C THR A 117 -19.54 -6.31 -3.39
N LEU A 118 -18.24 -6.07 -3.21
CA LEU A 118 -17.19 -7.04 -3.53
C LEU A 118 -16.85 -7.83 -2.26
N THR A 119 -17.18 -9.10 -2.23
CA THR A 119 -16.83 -9.99 -1.11
C THR A 119 -15.35 -10.33 -1.12
N LYS A 120 -14.87 -10.95 -0.04
CA LYS A 120 -13.43 -11.27 0.15
C LYS A 120 -12.52 -10.07 -0.06
N SER A 121 -12.96 -8.90 0.45
CA SER A 121 -12.27 -7.62 0.28
C SER A 121 -11.39 -7.28 1.49
N LEU A 122 -10.18 -6.81 1.20
CA LEU A 122 -9.23 -6.32 2.20
C LEU A 122 -8.90 -4.84 1.93
N PHE A 123 -9.31 -3.97 2.84
CA PHE A 123 -9.07 -2.55 2.79
C PHE A 123 -7.88 -2.18 3.68
N PHE A 124 -6.77 -1.75 3.06
CA PHE A 124 -5.61 -1.22 3.77
C PHE A 124 -5.83 0.26 4.09
N CYS A 125 -6.21 0.54 5.32
CA CYS A 125 -6.60 1.87 5.78
C CYS A 125 -5.49 2.54 6.61
N SER A 126 -5.54 3.87 6.66
CA SER A 126 -4.81 4.64 7.66
C SER A 126 -5.50 4.58 9.03
N PRO A 127 -4.76 4.83 10.13
CA PRO A 127 -5.36 4.90 11.46
C PRO A 127 -6.46 5.96 11.59
N ASN A 128 -6.34 7.06 10.83
CA ASN A 128 -7.28 8.18 10.90
C ASN A 128 -8.56 7.93 10.10
N GLN A 129 -8.49 7.20 8.99
CA GLN A 129 -9.63 6.97 8.09
C GLN A 129 -10.37 5.65 8.32
N ILE A 130 -9.80 4.68 9.02
CA ILE A 130 -10.40 3.34 9.16
C ILE A 130 -11.83 3.36 9.68
N ASN A 131 -12.15 4.28 10.60
CA ASN A 131 -13.51 4.38 11.15
C ASN A 131 -14.50 4.90 10.12
N ASN A 132 -14.16 6.00 9.43
CA ASN A 132 -15.01 6.60 8.39
C ASN A 132 -15.25 5.62 7.23
N ILE A 133 -14.18 4.97 6.75
CA ILE A 133 -14.27 3.95 5.71
C ILE A 133 -15.15 2.79 6.17
N SER A 134 -14.95 2.27 7.38
CA SER A 134 -15.76 1.16 7.89
C SER A 134 -17.23 1.55 8.05
N SER A 135 -17.55 2.76 8.52
CA SER A 135 -18.94 3.25 8.62
C SER A 135 -19.58 3.33 7.25
N MET A 136 -18.93 3.95 6.27
CA MET A 136 -19.42 4.04 4.90
C MET A 136 -19.68 2.63 4.30
N LEU A 137 -18.74 1.70 4.46
CA LEU A 137 -18.89 0.33 3.95
C LEU A 137 -20.11 -0.39 4.55
N ILE A 138 -20.38 -0.20 5.85
CA ILE A 138 -21.53 -0.81 6.54
C ILE A 138 -22.83 -0.11 6.15
N GLU A 139 -22.86 1.21 6.24
CA GLU A 139 -24.10 2.00 6.17
C GLU A 139 -24.57 2.20 4.73
N GLU A 140 -23.64 2.38 3.78
CA GLU A 140 -23.98 2.68 2.39
C GLU A 140 -23.89 1.45 1.47
N HIS A 141 -23.00 0.51 1.79
CA HIS A 141 -22.74 -0.67 0.94
C HIS A 141 -23.10 -2.03 1.58
N ASN A 142 -23.69 -2.02 2.80
CA ASN A 142 -24.15 -3.21 3.51
C ASN A 142 -23.09 -4.29 3.75
N TYR A 143 -21.82 -3.91 3.92
CA TYR A 143 -20.77 -4.88 4.23
C TYR A 143 -20.86 -5.44 5.65
N HIS A 144 -20.77 -6.76 5.77
CA HIS A 144 -20.43 -7.41 7.03
C HIS A 144 -18.89 -7.43 7.18
N LEU A 145 -18.34 -6.54 7.98
CA LEU A 145 -16.89 -6.39 8.08
C LEU A 145 -16.37 -6.45 9.52
N LYS A 146 -15.08 -6.74 9.65
CA LYS A 146 -14.29 -6.61 10.87
C LYS A 146 -13.09 -5.72 10.65
N LYS A 147 -12.61 -5.10 11.73
CA LYS A 147 -11.38 -4.31 11.74
C LYS A 147 -10.24 -5.13 12.35
N ILE A 148 -9.05 -5.04 11.78
CA ILE A 148 -7.82 -5.57 12.35
C ILE A 148 -6.85 -4.42 12.58
N THR A 149 -6.57 -4.17 13.85
CA THR A 149 -5.69 -3.09 14.32
C THR A 149 -4.65 -3.66 15.29
N TYR A 150 -3.91 -2.80 15.97
CA TYR A 150 -3.02 -3.19 17.06
C TYR A 150 -3.77 -3.62 18.33
N LYS A 151 -5.08 -3.38 18.43
CA LYS A 151 -5.89 -3.64 19.63
C LYS A 151 -6.23 -5.12 19.80
N GLU A 152 -6.45 -5.81 18.70
CA GLU A 152 -6.82 -7.22 18.68
C GLU A 152 -5.59 -8.09 19.04
N ASN A 153 -5.77 -9.01 19.97
CA ASN A 153 -4.74 -10.00 20.31
C ASN A 153 -4.62 -11.09 19.21
N ALA A 154 -3.57 -11.90 19.26
CA ALA A 154 -3.29 -12.91 18.25
C ALA A 154 -4.43 -13.93 18.05
N LYS A 155 -5.16 -14.28 19.12
CA LYS A 155 -6.29 -15.23 19.06
C LYS A 155 -7.49 -14.60 18.35
N GLU A 156 -7.79 -13.34 18.65
CA GLU A 156 -8.86 -12.59 17.99
C GLU A 156 -8.57 -12.38 16.51
N LYS A 157 -7.35 -11.97 16.18
CA LYS A 157 -6.92 -11.83 14.77
C LYS A 157 -7.10 -13.13 13.99
N LYS A 158 -6.67 -14.25 14.58
CA LYS A 158 -6.82 -15.57 13.95
C LYS A 158 -8.30 -15.92 13.72
N ARG A 159 -9.18 -15.63 14.72
CA ARG A 159 -10.62 -15.87 14.58
C ARG A 159 -11.24 -15.02 13.46
N ILE A 160 -10.90 -13.72 13.43
CA ILE A 160 -11.40 -12.80 12.38
C ILE A 160 -10.98 -13.28 10.98
N ILE A 161 -9.73 -13.72 10.82
CA ILE A 161 -9.24 -14.25 9.54
C ILE A 161 -9.97 -15.54 9.15
N GLN A 162 -10.28 -16.38 10.13
CA GLN A 162 -11.08 -17.60 9.87
C GLN A 162 -12.50 -17.23 9.44
N GLU A 163 -13.18 -16.33 10.16
CA GLU A 163 -14.52 -15.82 9.78
C GLU A 163 -14.54 -15.23 8.36
N PHE A 164 -13.44 -14.55 7.96
CA PHE A 164 -13.28 -14.03 6.60
C PHE A 164 -13.06 -15.15 5.58
N GLY A 165 -12.24 -16.15 5.89
CA GLY A 165 -12.03 -17.31 5.04
C GLY A 165 -13.29 -18.17 4.85
N ASP A 166 -14.11 -18.28 5.92
CA ASP A 166 -15.38 -19.01 5.94
C ASP A 166 -16.56 -18.19 5.34
N GLU A 167 -16.29 -17.00 4.78
CA GLU A 167 -17.27 -16.09 4.17
C GLU A 167 -18.39 -15.63 5.14
N ILE A 168 -18.13 -15.67 6.45
CA ILE A 168 -19.04 -15.14 7.48
C ILE A 168 -19.05 -13.61 7.46
N ILE A 169 -17.92 -13.01 7.06
CA ILE A 169 -17.76 -11.58 6.83
C ILE A 169 -17.24 -11.32 5.42
N ASP A 170 -17.72 -10.26 4.80
CA ASP A 170 -17.42 -9.88 3.41
C ASP A 170 -16.07 -9.21 3.28
N ALA A 171 -15.67 -8.47 4.33
CA ALA A 171 -14.52 -7.58 4.26
C ALA A 171 -13.73 -7.46 5.57
N LEU A 172 -12.45 -7.11 5.40
CA LEU A 172 -11.55 -6.69 6.46
C LEU A 172 -11.06 -5.27 6.22
N CYS A 173 -11.15 -4.40 7.23
CA CYS A 173 -10.45 -3.13 7.26
C CYS A 173 -9.22 -3.25 8.16
N ALA A 174 -8.04 -3.01 7.62
CA ALA A 174 -6.80 -3.24 8.35
C ALA A 174 -5.86 -2.02 8.30
N ILE A 175 -5.26 -1.73 9.44
CA ILE A 175 -4.11 -0.84 9.55
C ILE A 175 -2.85 -1.71 9.43
N SER A 176 -1.69 -1.13 9.15
CA SER A 176 -0.35 -1.74 8.95
C SER A 176 -0.02 -3.06 9.68
N VAL A 177 -0.86 -3.50 10.60
CA VAL A 177 -0.71 -4.74 11.40
C VAL A 177 -0.63 -6.00 10.53
N ILE A 178 -1.22 -5.95 9.33
CA ILE A 178 -1.11 -7.06 8.36
C ILE A 178 0.32 -7.16 7.79
N ASP A 179 1.12 -6.09 7.88
CA ASP A 179 2.51 -6.12 7.42
C ASP A 179 3.39 -7.05 8.27
N GLU A 180 2.95 -7.44 9.49
CA GLU A 180 3.72 -8.21 10.47
C GLU A 180 3.29 -9.69 10.63
N GLY A 181 3.14 -10.42 9.53
CA GLY A 181 3.01 -11.89 9.62
C GLY A 181 1.58 -12.45 9.63
N LEU A 182 0.54 -11.63 9.54
CA LEU A 182 -0.83 -12.10 9.36
C LEU A 182 -1.06 -12.57 7.92
N ASP A 183 -1.53 -13.78 7.76
CA ASP A 183 -1.88 -14.37 6.47
C ASP A 183 -3.39 -14.28 6.23
N VAL A 184 -3.81 -13.73 5.08
CA VAL A 184 -5.22 -13.59 4.68
C VAL A 184 -5.39 -14.13 3.26
N PRO A 185 -5.20 -15.45 3.05
CA PRO A 185 -5.13 -16.03 1.70
C PRO A 185 -6.45 -15.94 0.93
N ALA A 186 -7.59 -15.88 1.63
CA ALA A 186 -8.90 -15.77 1.01
C ALA A 186 -9.19 -14.42 0.34
N THR A 187 -8.29 -13.42 0.47
CA THR A 187 -8.48 -12.08 -0.13
C THR A 187 -8.50 -12.17 -1.65
N GLU A 188 -9.61 -11.79 -2.27
CA GLU A 188 -9.74 -11.65 -3.73
C GLU A 188 -9.63 -10.21 -4.19
N ASN A 189 -10.07 -9.24 -3.38
CA ASN A 189 -10.07 -7.82 -3.69
C ASN A 189 -9.24 -7.05 -2.68
N GLY A 190 -8.13 -6.45 -3.09
CA GLY A 190 -7.24 -5.65 -2.25
C GLY A 190 -7.36 -4.15 -2.56
N PHE A 191 -7.82 -3.36 -1.60
CA PHE A 191 -7.94 -1.90 -1.72
C PHE A 191 -6.80 -1.21 -0.98
N PHE A 192 -5.91 -0.55 -1.70
CA PHE A 192 -4.72 0.11 -1.16
C PHE A 192 -4.99 1.59 -0.90
N LEU A 193 -5.77 1.90 0.14
CA LEU A 193 -6.15 3.27 0.52
C LEU A 193 -5.01 4.01 1.25
N ALA A 194 -4.26 3.30 2.09
CA ALA A 194 -3.09 3.85 2.76
C ALA A 194 -1.84 3.12 2.29
N SER A 195 -1.18 3.65 1.29
CA SER A 195 0.11 3.17 0.83
C SER A 195 1.20 4.09 1.35
N THR A 196 2.05 3.58 2.19
CA THR A 196 3.27 4.29 2.56
C THR A 196 4.23 4.29 1.36
N GLY A 197 5.03 5.35 1.19
CA GLY A 197 6.07 5.39 0.16
C GLY A 197 7.20 4.34 0.36
N ASN A 198 6.99 3.37 1.24
CA ASN A 198 7.91 2.28 1.51
C ASN A 198 7.62 1.11 0.57
N LYS A 199 8.48 0.95 -0.44
CA LYS A 199 8.40 -0.13 -1.43
C LYS A 199 8.24 -1.51 -0.80
N LYS A 200 8.91 -1.78 0.31
CA LYS A 200 8.82 -3.05 1.03
C LYS A 200 7.39 -3.35 1.49
N GLN A 201 6.69 -2.35 2.02
CA GLN A 201 5.33 -2.55 2.54
C GLN A 201 4.34 -2.89 1.43
N PHE A 202 4.34 -2.15 0.33
CA PHE A 202 3.38 -2.46 -0.73
C PHE A 202 3.68 -3.78 -1.44
N ILE A 203 4.95 -4.17 -1.61
CA ILE A 203 5.32 -5.50 -2.11
C ILE A 203 4.79 -6.60 -1.16
N GLN A 204 4.95 -6.42 0.14
CA GLN A 204 4.44 -7.37 1.13
C GLN A 204 2.92 -7.47 1.12
N ARG A 205 2.21 -6.33 1.06
CA ARG A 205 0.74 -6.28 0.97
C ARG A 205 0.24 -6.94 -0.30
N ARG A 206 0.84 -6.60 -1.45
CA ARG A 206 0.54 -7.25 -2.74
C ARG A 206 0.73 -8.75 -2.64
N GLY A 207 1.89 -9.22 -2.18
CA GLY A 207 2.19 -10.63 -2.04
C GLY A 207 1.18 -11.38 -1.15
N ARG A 208 0.51 -10.70 -0.20
CA ARG A 208 -0.55 -11.30 0.62
C ARG A 208 -1.88 -11.40 -0.12
N VAL A 209 -2.25 -10.34 -0.86
CA VAL A 209 -3.44 -10.35 -1.71
C VAL A 209 -3.33 -11.41 -2.80
N LEU A 210 -2.13 -11.64 -3.33
CA LEU A 210 -1.92 -12.61 -4.42
C LEU A 210 -1.69 -14.05 -3.94
N ARG A 211 -1.69 -14.33 -2.65
CA ARG A 211 -1.58 -15.73 -2.17
C ARG A 211 -2.73 -16.57 -2.66
N LYS A 212 -2.40 -17.78 -3.10
CA LYS A 212 -3.40 -18.77 -3.48
C LYS A 212 -4.12 -19.31 -2.26
N SER A 213 -5.40 -19.58 -2.43
CA SER A 213 -6.25 -20.37 -1.53
C SER A 213 -7.17 -21.24 -2.36
N ASP A 214 -7.84 -22.18 -1.73
CA ASP A 214 -8.76 -23.06 -2.42
C ASP A 214 -9.86 -22.25 -3.13
N GLY A 215 -10.00 -22.48 -4.42
CA GLY A 215 -10.97 -21.77 -5.27
C GLY A 215 -10.57 -20.37 -5.71
N LYS A 216 -9.34 -19.90 -5.38
CA LYS A 216 -8.85 -18.59 -5.78
C LYS A 216 -7.72 -18.71 -6.80
N ASP A 217 -8.00 -18.37 -8.05
CA ASP A 217 -7.01 -18.34 -9.13
C ASP A 217 -6.65 -16.92 -9.57
N HIS A 218 -7.43 -15.91 -9.14
CA HIS A 218 -7.26 -14.52 -9.54
C HIS A 218 -7.50 -13.55 -8.39
N ALA A 219 -6.89 -12.35 -8.47
CA ALA A 219 -7.13 -11.26 -7.52
C ALA A 219 -7.30 -9.93 -8.24
N ASN A 220 -7.93 -8.96 -7.58
CA ASN A 220 -8.06 -7.60 -8.05
C ASN A 220 -7.37 -6.65 -7.07
N ILE A 221 -6.55 -5.74 -7.59
CA ILE A 221 -5.84 -4.72 -6.81
C ILE A 221 -6.37 -3.35 -7.21
N TYR A 222 -6.99 -2.66 -6.26
CA TYR A 222 -7.48 -1.30 -6.38
C TYR A 222 -6.49 -0.37 -5.67
N ASP A 223 -5.73 0.42 -6.41
CA ASP A 223 -4.66 1.26 -5.89
C ASP A 223 -5.00 2.74 -6.00
N PHE A 224 -4.98 3.45 -4.87
CA PHE A 224 -5.30 4.86 -4.79
C PHE A 224 -4.01 5.69 -4.85
N ILE A 225 -3.72 6.21 -6.04
CA ILE A 225 -2.54 7.03 -6.34
C ILE A 225 -2.87 8.47 -6.01
N VAL A 226 -2.34 8.97 -4.90
CA VAL A 226 -2.62 10.33 -4.44
C VAL A 226 -1.59 11.31 -4.98
N ILE A 227 -2.07 12.35 -5.62
CA ILE A 227 -1.23 13.42 -6.16
C ILE A 227 -1.74 14.80 -5.72
N PRO A 228 -0.83 15.75 -5.48
CA PRO A 228 -1.22 17.15 -5.23
C PRO A 228 -1.98 17.72 -6.42
N ASN A 229 -2.97 18.59 -6.14
CA ASN A 229 -3.74 19.28 -7.20
C ASN A 229 -2.81 20.21 -8.00
N GLY A 230 -2.88 20.12 -9.36
CA GLY A 230 -1.96 20.78 -10.29
C GLY A 230 -2.13 22.32 -10.44
N ASN A 231 -3.06 22.95 -9.71
CA ASN A 231 -3.32 24.39 -9.80
C ASN A 231 -2.20 25.27 -9.17
N PHE A 232 -1.13 24.69 -8.65
CA PHE A 232 0.01 25.40 -8.07
C PHE A 232 1.11 25.59 -9.10
N ASP A 233 1.04 26.66 -9.85
CA ASP A 233 1.96 27.08 -10.93
C ASP A 233 3.45 27.24 -10.52
N GLN A 234 3.75 27.22 -9.23
CA GLN A 234 5.11 27.48 -8.73
C GLN A 234 5.89 26.21 -8.32
N ASN A 235 5.35 25.00 -8.45
CA ASN A 235 5.95 23.79 -7.87
C ASN A 235 6.00 22.55 -8.74
N THR A 236 6.20 22.70 -10.02
CA THR A 236 6.42 21.60 -10.96
C THR A 236 7.40 20.53 -10.44
N ASN A 237 8.43 20.93 -9.70
CA ASN A 237 9.43 20.03 -9.13
C ASN A 237 8.93 19.21 -7.93
N ILE A 238 8.02 19.75 -7.12
CA ILE A 238 7.50 19.06 -5.93
C ILE A 238 6.47 18.01 -6.36
N VAL A 239 5.56 18.41 -7.23
CA VAL A 239 4.57 17.50 -7.84
C VAL A 239 5.29 16.40 -8.62
N LYS A 240 6.31 16.76 -9.41
CA LYS A 240 7.12 15.79 -10.16
C LYS A 240 7.78 14.75 -9.27
N LYS A 241 8.39 15.13 -8.15
CA LYS A 241 9.01 14.18 -7.21
C LYS A 241 7.99 13.31 -6.47
N ALA A 242 6.80 13.82 -6.18
CA ALA A 242 5.71 13.02 -5.64
C ALA A 242 5.26 11.97 -6.66
N LEU A 243 5.02 12.40 -7.90
CA LEU A 243 4.67 11.53 -9.01
C LEU A 243 5.73 10.47 -9.33
N GLU A 244 7.01 10.80 -9.30
CA GLU A 244 8.09 9.84 -9.57
C GLU A 244 8.02 8.61 -8.67
N ARG A 245 7.68 8.77 -7.39
CA ARG A 245 7.52 7.65 -6.45
C ARG A 245 6.28 6.81 -6.75
N GLU A 246 5.18 7.46 -7.05
CA GLU A 246 3.92 6.80 -7.41
C GLU A 246 4.04 6.08 -8.76
N ILE A 247 4.72 6.67 -9.75
CA ILE A 247 4.99 6.05 -11.05
C ILE A 247 5.81 4.77 -10.91
N ILE A 248 6.80 4.73 -10.01
CA ILE A 248 7.58 3.51 -9.78
C ILE A 248 6.67 2.40 -9.25
N ARG A 249 5.79 2.71 -8.30
CA ARG A 249 4.81 1.77 -7.77
C ARG A 249 3.82 1.33 -8.84
N PHE A 250 3.25 2.29 -9.56
CA PHE A 250 2.33 2.04 -10.66
C PHE A 250 2.93 1.07 -11.68
N LYS A 251 4.13 1.33 -12.18
CA LYS A 251 4.82 0.45 -13.14
C LYS A 251 4.96 -0.97 -12.59
N GLU A 252 5.42 -1.11 -11.37
CA GLU A 252 5.66 -2.40 -10.74
C GLU A 252 4.38 -3.22 -10.53
N PHE A 253 3.23 -2.57 -10.32
CA PHE A 253 1.95 -3.26 -10.28
C PHE A 253 1.39 -3.53 -11.68
N CYS A 254 1.59 -2.61 -12.60
CA CYS A 254 1.02 -2.66 -13.94
C CYS A 254 1.71 -3.71 -14.82
N ASP A 255 3.05 -3.86 -14.72
CA ASP A 255 3.83 -4.66 -15.67
C ASP A 255 3.47 -6.15 -15.69
N LEU A 256 2.95 -6.69 -14.59
CA LEU A 256 2.55 -8.10 -14.46
C LEU A 256 1.03 -8.30 -14.30
N ALA A 257 0.24 -7.23 -14.43
CA ALA A 257 -1.21 -7.31 -14.38
C ALA A 257 -1.77 -7.92 -15.68
N THR A 258 -2.82 -8.74 -15.57
CA THR A 258 -3.48 -9.34 -16.75
C THR A 258 -4.19 -8.28 -17.61
N ASN A 259 -4.68 -7.20 -17.00
CA ASN A 259 -5.28 -6.05 -17.69
C ASN A 259 -4.30 -4.88 -17.91
N GLN A 260 -3.02 -5.17 -18.17
CA GLN A 260 -1.95 -4.17 -18.28
C GLN A 260 -2.28 -3.02 -19.25
N LEU A 261 -2.91 -3.31 -20.39
CA LEU A 261 -3.25 -2.30 -21.40
C LEU A 261 -4.28 -1.30 -20.85
N GLU A 262 -5.34 -1.80 -20.24
CA GLU A 262 -6.38 -0.99 -19.60
C GLU A 262 -5.82 -0.15 -18.45
N ALA A 263 -4.99 -0.74 -17.60
CA ALA A 263 -4.36 -0.06 -16.48
C ALA A 263 -3.42 1.09 -16.91
N LYS A 264 -2.88 1.07 -18.13
CA LYS A 264 -2.01 2.12 -18.68
C LYS A 264 -2.77 3.29 -19.31
N GLU A 265 -4.07 3.19 -19.47
CA GLU A 265 -4.90 4.26 -20.05
C GLU A 265 -5.33 5.30 -18.99
N VAL A 266 -5.07 5.06 -17.69
CA VAL A 266 -5.33 5.97 -16.56
C VAL A 266 -4.17 6.95 -16.40
#